data_4016ae2da834e931ca6fb8807e3d8b7e
#
_entry.id   4016ae2da834e931ca6fb8807e3d8b7e
#
_cell.length_a   1.000
_cell.length_b   1.000
_cell.length_c   1.000
_cell.angle_alpha   90.00
_cell.angle_beta   90.00
_cell.angle_gamma   90.00
#
_symmetry.space_group_name_H-M   'P 1'
#
loop_
_entity.id
_entity.type
_entity.pdbx_description
1 polymer ?
#
loop_
_entity_poly.entity_id
_entity_poly.type
_entity_poly.pdbx_seq_one_letter_code
_entity_poly.pdbx_strand_id
1 'polypeptide(L)'
;MIKAIALLAALVALVSAPAAAQQGGYVVIVNEANDISALKADEVSKIFFKKAHRWPNGNDVVPVDLPENAPVREAFSAAVHGKSVGAVRAYWQQQIFSGRAVPPAEKTSDGEVVAFVRATPGAIGYVSTGAPLAPGVRRVQVIR
;
A
#
# COMPACT_ATOMS: atom_id res chain seq x y z
N MET A 1 1.25 -70.04 -8.63
CA MET A 1 0.72 -68.83 -9.36
C MET A 1 0.61 -67.71 -8.35
N ILE A 2 1.58 -66.86 -8.29
CA ILE A 2 1.55 -65.69 -7.40
C ILE A 2 1.33 -64.47 -8.28
N LYS A 3 0.16 -63.82 -8.10
CA LYS A 3 -0.17 -62.58 -8.78
C LYS A 3 0.41 -61.43 -7.96
N ALA A 4 1.45 -60.80 -8.45
CA ALA A 4 1.99 -59.55 -7.86
C ALA A 4 1.04 -58.42 -8.20
N ILE A 5 0.45 -57.83 -7.19
CA ILE A 5 -0.32 -56.60 -7.27
C ILE A 5 0.67 -55.44 -7.08
N ALA A 6 0.98 -54.76 -8.18
CA ALA A 6 1.77 -53.52 -8.12
C ALA A 6 0.89 -52.39 -7.59
N LEU A 7 1.18 -51.96 -6.38
CA LEU A 7 0.53 -50.78 -5.77
C LEU A 7 1.23 -49.53 -6.34
N LEU A 8 0.57 -48.84 -7.25
CA LEU A 8 1.03 -47.57 -7.79
C LEU A 8 0.70 -46.49 -6.79
N ALA A 9 1.67 -46.07 -5.97
CA ALA A 9 1.53 -44.93 -5.07
C ALA A 9 1.61 -43.65 -5.90
N ALA A 10 0.47 -43.03 -6.14
CA ALA A 10 0.42 -41.69 -6.74
C ALA A 10 0.94 -40.66 -5.71
N LEU A 11 2.15 -40.18 -5.94
CA LEU A 11 2.74 -39.09 -5.17
C LEU A 11 2.07 -37.77 -5.60
N VAL A 12 1.07 -37.34 -4.85
CA VAL A 12 0.47 -36.01 -5.03
C VAL A 12 1.49 -35.01 -4.50
N ALA A 13 2.23 -34.38 -5.39
CA ALA A 13 3.05 -33.23 -5.04
C ALA A 13 2.13 -32.06 -4.71
N LEU A 14 1.94 -31.77 -3.43
CA LEU A 14 1.36 -30.50 -2.99
C LEU A 14 2.35 -29.39 -3.38
N VAL A 15 2.05 -28.71 -4.45
CA VAL A 15 2.73 -27.45 -4.77
C VAL A 15 2.22 -26.41 -3.78
N SER A 16 2.96 -26.24 -2.70
CA SER A 16 2.73 -25.12 -1.78
C SER A 16 3.06 -23.83 -2.51
N ALA A 17 2.04 -23.04 -2.79
CA ALA A 17 2.25 -21.67 -3.29
C ALA A 17 3.13 -20.90 -2.28
N PRO A 18 4.09 -20.09 -2.75
CA PRO A 18 4.99 -19.38 -1.84
C PRO A 18 4.19 -18.43 -0.95
N ALA A 19 4.36 -18.59 0.37
CA ALA A 19 3.69 -17.78 1.39
C ALA A 19 4.02 -16.28 1.31
N ALA A 20 5.01 -15.89 0.49
CA ALA A 20 5.41 -14.50 0.28
C ALA A 20 4.30 -13.60 -0.30
N ALA A 21 3.29 -14.16 -1.01
CA ALA A 21 2.15 -13.41 -1.56
C ALA A 21 1.11 -13.01 -0.49
N GLN A 22 1.23 -13.52 0.76
CA GLN A 22 0.25 -13.32 1.83
C GLN A 22 0.78 -12.53 3.03
N GLN A 23 2.04 -12.11 2.99
CA GLN A 23 2.61 -11.33 4.09
C GLN A 23 2.11 -9.90 3.99
N GLY A 24 1.12 -9.54 4.88
CA GLY A 24 0.76 -8.21 5.32
C GLY A 24 0.94 -7.17 4.22
N GLY A 25 0.42 -7.48 3.07
CA GLY A 25 0.65 -6.66 1.91
C GLY A 25 -0.20 -5.41 1.97
N TYR A 26 0.24 -4.45 1.25
CA TYR A 26 -0.48 -3.24 0.95
C TYR A 26 -0.54 -3.06 -0.57
N VAL A 27 -1.50 -2.32 -1.03
CA VAL A 27 -1.64 -1.91 -2.41
C VAL A 27 -1.70 -0.39 -2.44
N VAL A 28 -0.79 0.24 -3.17
CA VAL A 28 -0.84 1.68 -3.43
C VAL A 28 -1.81 1.96 -4.57
N ILE A 29 -2.68 2.92 -4.38
CA ILE A 29 -3.69 3.34 -5.35
C ILE A 29 -3.64 4.84 -5.60
N VAL A 30 -3.93 5.23 -6.83
CA VAL A 30 -4.08 6.61 -7.27
C VAL A 30 -5.40 6.78 -8.01
N ASN A 31 -5.83 8.02 -8.18
CA ASN A 31 -6.97 8.35 -9.04
C ASN A 31 -6.67 7.94 -10.49
N GLU A 32 -7.68 7.46 -11.21
CA GLU A 32 -7.52 7.03 -12.60
C GLU A 32 -7.07 8.12 -13.57
N ALA A 33 -7.30 9.39 -13.22
CA ALA A 33 -6.81 10.53 -14.00
C ALA A 33 -5.28 10.66 -13.94
N ASN A 34 -4.64 10.00 -12.99
CA ASN A 34 -3.19 9.90 -12.88
C ASN A 34 -2.74 8.64 -13.61
N ASP A 35 -1.98 8.79 -14.68
CA ASP A 35 -1.51 7.70 -15.55
C ASP A 35 -0.26 6.98 -15.03
N ILE A 36 0.22 7.31 -13.83
CA ILE A 36 1.35 6.65 -13.20
C ILE A 36 1.00 5.19 -12.89
N SER A 37 1.86 4.27 -13.35
CA SER A 37 1.71 2.83 -13.12
C SER A 37 2.72 2.26 -12.13
N ALA A 38 3.84 2.94 -11.91
CA ALA A 38 4.91 2.52 -11.02
C ALA A 38 5.57 3.72 -10.34
N LEU A 39 5.98 3.54 -9.09
CA LEU A 39 6.76 4.49 -8.30
C LEU A 39 7.81 3.72 -7.50
N LYS A 40 8.95 4.34 -7.28
CA LYS A 40 9.93 3.81 -6.33
C LYS A 40 9.43 3.99 -4.89
N ALA A 41 9.80 3.09 -4.00
CA ALA A 41 9.41 3.16 -2.60
C ALA A 41 9.81 4.49 -1.94
N ASP A 42 10.99 5.01 -2.26
CA ASP A 42 11.45 6.31 -1.73
C ASP A 42 10.63 7.49 -2.27
N GLU A 43 10.14 7.40 -3.50
CA GLU A 43 9.23 8.42 -4.06
C GLU A 43 7.88 8.41 -3.33
N VAL A 44 7.31 7.22 -3.11
CA VAL A 44 6.08 7.08 -2.30
C VAL A 44 6.31 7.62 -0.90
N SER A 45 7.42 7.27 -0.27
CA SER A 45 7.76 7.77 1.07
C SER A 45 7.84 9.31 1.11
N LYS A 46 8.51 9.92 0.14
CA LYS A 46 8.58 11.40 0.03
C LYS A 46 7.21 12.04 -0.11
N ILE A 47 6.30 11.41 -0.84
CA ILE A 47 4.93 11.88 -0.98
C ILE A 47 4.22 11.88 0.37
N PHE A 48 4.27 10.78 1.11
CA PHE A 48 3.61 10.66 2.41
C PHE A 48 4.26 11.50 3.50
N PHE A 49 5.54 11.82 3.39
CA PHE A 49 6.21 12.80 4.24
C PHE A 49 6.02 14.25 3.75
N LYS A 50 5.19 14.46 2.73
CA LYS A 50 4.92 15.76 2.13
C LYS A 50 6.18 16.51 1.67
N LYS A 51 7.16 15.77 1.18
CA LYS A 51 8.38 16.32 0.56
C LYS A 51 8.25 16.44 -0.96
N ALA A 52 7.29 15.76 -1.56
CA ALA A 52 6.92 15.88 -2.96
C ALA A 52 5.47 16.38 -3.04
N HIS A 53 5.24 17.47 -3.79
CA HIS A 53 3.99 18.22 -3.74
C HIS A 53 3.20 18.17 -5.04
N ARG A 54 3.84 17.78 -6.15
CA ARG A 54 3.20 17.80 -7.48
C ARG A 54 3.50 16.53 -8.25
N TRP A 55 2.48 16.07 -8.97
CA TRP A 55 2.62 15.03 -9.98
C TRP A 55 3.24 15.60 -11.26
N PRO A 56 3.83 14.75 -12.13
CA PRO A 56 4.36 15.20 -13.43
C PRO A 56 3.32 15.90 -14.32
N ASN A 57 2.02 15.58 -14.15
CA ASN A 57 0.92 16.23 -14.87
C ASN A 57 0.54 17.61 -14.32
N GLY A 58 1.21 18.08 -13.27
CA GLY A 58 0.97 19.39 -12.65
C GLY A 58 -0.08 19.41 -11.55
N ASN A 59 -0.82 18.31 -11.32
CA ASN A 59 -1.76 18.21 -10.20
C ASN A 59 -1.04 18.15 -8.86
N ASP A 60 -1.66 18.72 -7.84
CA ASP A 60 -1.17 18.58 -6.48
C ASP A 60 -1.26 17.12 -6.02
N VAL A 61 -0.25 16.69 -5.29
CA VAL A 61 -0.24 15.37 -4.64
C VAL A 61 -1.02 15.46 -3.33
N VAL A 62 -2.01 14.59 -3.16
CA VAL A 62 -2.84 14.53 -1.96
C VAL A 62 -2.75 13.13 -1.34
N PRO A 63 -1.78 12.89 -0.44
CA PRO A 63 -1.68 11.61 0.25
C PRO A 63 -2.77 11.46 1.30
N VAL A 64 -3.28 10.23 1.43
CA VAL A 64 -4.23 9.85 2.47
C VAL A 64 -3.73 8.62 3.20
N ASP A 65 -3.80 8.66 4.51
CA ASP A 65 -3.28 7.63 5.41
C ASP A 65 -4.42 6.83 6.07
N LEU A 66 -4.07 5.72 6.70
CA LEU A 66 -4.95 4.92 7.52
C LEU A 66 -4.59 5.09 9.01
N PRO A 67 -5.47 4.66 9.95
CA PRO A 67 -5.18 4.79 11.37
C PRO A 67 -3.91 4.04 11.77
N GLU A 68 -3.21 4.53 12.79
CA GLU A 68 -1.95 3.96 13.27
C GLU A 68 -2.05 2.49 13.68
N ASN A 69 -3.22 2.07 14.17
CA ASN A 69 -3.48 0.69 14.58
C ASN A 69 -3.91 -0.23 13.43
N ALA A 70 -4.04 0.26 12.22
CA ALA A 70 -4.38 -0.57 11.07
C ALA A 70 -3.18 -1.45 10.67
N PRO A 71 -3.33 -2.79 10.56
CA PRO A 71 -2.23 -3.67 10.18
C PRO A 71 -1.61 -3.32 8.82
N VAL A 72 -2.42 -2.85 7.88
CA VAL A 72 -1.92 -2.40 6.57
C VAL A 72 -1.03 -1.17 6.67
N ARG A 73 -1.28 -0.28 7.62
CA ARG A 73 -0.41 0.88 7.86
C ARG A 73 0.95 0.45 8.39
N GLU A 74 0.98 -0.53 9.27
CA GLU A 74 2.24 -1.09 9.78
C GLU A 74 3.06 -1.69 8.63
N ALA A 75 2.42 -2.50 7.78
CA ALA A 75 3.07 -3.11 6.61
C ALA A 75 3.58 -2.05 5.62
N PHE A 76 2.78 -1.05 5.33
CA PHE A 76 3.15 0.07 4.45
C PHE A 76 4.33 0.86 5.03
N SER A 77 4.27 1.22 6.30
CA SER A 77 5.32 2.00 6.97
C SER A 77 6.66 1.27 6.94
N ALA A 78 6.67 -0.02 7.27
CA ALA A 78 7.88 -0.84 7.24
C ALA A 78 8.46 -0.96 5.82
N ALA A 79 7.62 -1.24 4.83
CA ALA A 79 8.07 -1.49 3.47
C ALA A 79 8.46 -0.20 2.71
N VAL A 80 7.69 0.86 2.88
CA VAL A 80 7.85 2.11 2.12
C VAL A 80 8.75 3.11 2.85
N HIS A 81 8.53 3.31 4.13
CA HIS A 81 9.32 4.26 4.92
C HIS A 81 10.56 3.64 5.53
N GLY A 82 10.61 2.31 5.66
CA GLY A 82 11.65 1.64 6.43
C GLY A 82 11.63 2.03 7.91
N LYS A 83 10.46 2.39 8.43
CA LYS A 83 10.24 2.91 9.78
C LYS A 83 9.00 2.28 10.40
N SER A 84 8.98 2.20 11.73
CA SER A 84 7.77 1.85 12.47
C SER A 84 6.73 2.97 12.39
N VAL A 85 5.47 2.63 12.60
CA VAL A 85 4.38 3.63 12.70
C VAL A 85 4.67 4.63 13.82
N GLY A 86 5.23 4.17 14.95
CA GLY A 86 5.63 5.05 16.06
C GLY A 86 6.71 6.06 15.67
N ALA A 87 7.70 5.67 14.87
CA ALA A 87 8.73 6.59 14.37
C ALA A 87 8.16 7.63 13.42
N VAL A 88 7.22 7.23 12.55
CA VAL A 88 6.51 8.16 11.66
C VAL A 88 5.66 9.15 12.47
N ARG A 89 4.97 8.68 13.51
CA ARG A 89 4.23 9.54 14.42
C ARG A 89 5.14 10.55 15.11
N ALA A 90 6.29 10.12 15.61
CA ALA A 90 7.24 11.03 16.27
C ALA A 90 7.74 12.12 15.31
N TYR A 91 8.01 11.77 14.06
CA TYR A 91 8.37 12.74 13.02
C TYR A 91 7.29 13.81 12.86
N TRP A 92 6.02 13.40 12.73
CA TRP A 92 4.92 14.35 12.55
C TRP A 92 4.65 15.21 13.78
N GLN A 93 4.76 14.63 14.98
CA GLN A 93 4.66 15.41 16.22
C GLN A 93 5.68 16.56 16.25
N GLN A 94 6.91 16.29 15.83
CA GLN A 94 7.93 17.33 15.74
C GLN A 94 7.63 18.37 14.67
N GLN A 95 7.14 17.96 13.49
CA GLN A 95 6.76 18.88 12.43
C GLN A 95 5.61 19.80 12.85
N ILE A 96 4.59 19.25 13.51
CA ILE A 96 3.45 20.02 14.03
C ILE A 96 3.94 20.99 15.10
N PHE A 97 4.74 20.53 16.05
CA PHE A 97 5.24 21.36 17.15
C PHE A 97 6.09 22.52 16.65
N SER A 98 6.91 22.32 15.63
CA SER A 98 7.73 23.38 15.02
C SER A 98 6.98 24.22 13.97
N GLY A 99 5.70 23.95 13.72
CA GLY A 99 4.89 24.69 12.76
C GLY A 99 5.29 24.51 11.29
N ARG A 100 6.03 23.45 10.96
CA ARG A 100 6.57 23.23 9.59
C ARG A 100 5.61 22.54 8.66
N ALA A 101 4.89 21.52 9.13
CA ALA A 101 4.01 20.72 8.31
C ALA A 101 2.99 19.97 9.18
N VAL A 102 1.95 19.47 8.54
CA VAL A 102 0.95 18.59 9.14
C VAL A 102 0.91 17.26 8.38
N PRO A 103 0.57 16.14 9.07
CA PRO A 103 0.51 14.83 8.43
C PRO A 103 -0.58 14.74 7.36
N PRO A 104 -0.54 13.71 6.50
CA PRO A 104 -1.64 13.40 5.60
C PRO A 104 -2.96 13.22 6.37
N ALA A 105 -4.08 13.53 5.71
CA ALA A 105 -5.39 13.21 6.22
C ALA A 105 -5.52 11.69 6.42
N GLU A 106 -6.23 11.27 7.47
CA GLU A 106 -6.49 9.86 7.75
C GLU A 106 -7.93 9.51 7.43
N LYS A 107 -8.11 8.31 6.86
CA LYS A 107 -9.41 7.66 6.70
C LYS A 107 -9.48 6.44 7.61
N THR A 108 -10.67 5.99 7.97
CA THR A 108 -10.85 4.95 8.98
C THR A 108 -10.87 3.54 8.41
N SER A 109 -11.01 3.39 7.10
CA SER A 109 -11.11 2.09 6.43
C SER A 109 -10.55 2.11 5.01
N ASP A 110 -10.25 0.94 4.47
CA ASP A 110 -9.88 0.76 3.07
C ASP A 110 -10.93 1.36 2.12
N GLY A 111 -12.21 1.12 2.41
CA GLY A 111 -13.31 1.65 1.59
C GLY A 111 -13.35 3.17 1.54
N GLU A 112 -13.06 3.82 2.65
CA GLU A 112 -12.98 5.29 2.70
C GLU A 112 -11.76 5.83 1.96
N VAL A 113 -10.63 5.13 2.00
CA VAL A 113 -9.44 5.48 1.19
C VAL A 113 -9.77 5.37 -0.29
N VAL A 114 -10.38 4.28 -0.73
CA VAL A 114 -10.80 4.09 -2.12
C VAL A 114 -11.75 5.21 -2.57
N ALA A 115 -12.75 5.54 -1.76
CA ALA A 115 -13.72 6.61 -2.06
C ALA A 115 -13.03 7.98 -2.18
N PHE A 116 -12.11 8.27 -1.29
CA PHE A 116 -11.35 9.53 -1.31
C PHE A 116 -10.46 9.63 -2.55
N VAL A 117 -9.70 8.59 -2.85
CA VAL A 117 -8.81 8.54 -4.02
C VAL A 117 -9.61 8.65 -5.31
N ARG A 118 -10.75 7.97 -5.40
CA ARG A 118 -11.66 8.07 -6.54
C ARG A 118 -12.17 9.47 -6.78
N ALA A 119 -12.50 10.20 -5.72
CA ALA A 119 -13.08 11.54 -5.80
C ALA A 119 -12.06 12.65 -6.00
N THR A 120 -10.76 12.38 -5.84
CA THR A 120 -9.72 13.40 -5.78
C THR A 120 -8.63 13.11 -6.82
N PRO A 121 -8.54 13.89 -7.92
CA PRO A 121 -7.62 13.58 -9.03
C PRO A 121 -6.15 13.44 -8.66
N GLY A 122 -5.65 14.18 -7.68
CA GLY A 122 -4.25 14.11 -7.22
C GLY A 122 -4.01 13.16 -6.06
N ALA A 123 -5.01 12.41 -5.62
CA ALA A 123 -4.90 11.59 -4.43
C ALA A 123 -4.06 10.33 -4.66
N ILE A 124 -3.35 9.95 -3.60
CA ILE A 124 -2.66 8.69 -3.45
C ILE A 124 -2.94 8.13 -2.06
N GLY A 125 -3.23 6.86 -2.00
CA GLY A 125 -3.45 6.14 -0.76
C GLY A 125 -2.93 4.73 -0.86
N TYR A 126 -3.11 3.96 0.20
CA TYR A 126 -2.84 2.53 0.22
C TYR A 126 -3.95 1.81 0.97
N VAL A 127 -4.19 0.58 0.57
CA VAL A 127 -5.22 -0.28 1.14
C VAL A 127 -4.68 -1.70 1.33
N SER A 128 -5.42 -2.52 2.05
CA SER A 128 -5.10 -3.94 2.21
C SER A 128 -5.14 -4.66 0.86
N THR A 129 -4.32 -5.70 0.69
CA THR A 129 -4.21 -6.44 -0.58
C THR A 129 -5.51 -7.03 -1.07
N GLY A 130 -6.41 -7.41 -0.17
CA GLY A 130 -7.71 -7.97 -0.49
C GLY A 130 -8.83 -6.94 -0.61
N ALA A 131 -8.54 -5.65 -0.46
CA ALA A 131 -9.57 -4.62 -0.51
C ALA A 131 -10.21 -4.53 -1.90
N PRO A 132 -11.55 -4.47 -1.98
CA PRO A 132 -12.22 -4.22 -3.25
C PRO A 132 -11.87 -2.82 -3.78
N LEU A 133 -11.48 -2.75 -5.05
CA LEU A 133 -11.22 -1.48 -5.72
C LEU A 133 -12.40 -1.11 -6.60
N ALA A 134 -12.91 0.10 -6.43
CA ALA A 134 -13.96 0.63 -7.29
C ALA A 134 -13.38 1.11 -8.62
N PRO A 135 -14.21 1.22 -9.69
CA PRO A 135 -13.83 1.99 -10.88
C PRO A 135 -13.44 3.41 -10.49
N GLY A 136 -12.45 3.97 -11.15
CA GLY A 136 -11.96 5.31 -10.86
C GLY A 136 -10.67 5.35 -10.04
N VAL A 137 -10.18 4.20 -9.59
CA VAL A 137 -8.87 4.07 -8.95
C VAL A 137 -7.98 3.10 -9.73
N ARG A 138 -6.68 3.33 -9.64
CA ARG A 138 -5.65 2.55 -10.32
C ARG A 138 -4.62 2.08 -9.31
N ARG A 139 -4.18 0.83 -9.44
CA ARG A 139 -3.04 0.29 -8.68
C ARG A 139 -1.74 0.86 -9.22
N VAL A 140 -0.83 1.15 -8.29
CA VAL A 140 0.54 1.55 -8.61
C VAL A 140 1.50 0.49 -8.10
N GLN A 141 2.38 0.04 -8.97
CA GLN A 141 3.46 -0.86 -8.58
C GLN A 141 4.52 -0.09 -7.81
N VAL A 142 4.89 -0.57 -6.62
CA VAL A 142 5.98 0.00 -5.83
C VAL A 142 7.26 -0.80 -6.10
N ILE A 143 8.27 -0.11 -6.61
CA ILE A 143 9.56 -0.68 -6.97
C ILE A 143 10.57 -0.32 -5.87
N ARG A 144 11.37 -1.30 -5.47
CA ARG A 144 12.46 -1.11 -4.50
C ARG A 144 13.76 -0.71 -5.18
#